data_9488f67c0dd14ff1b9458d82a790a4e8
#
_entry.id   9488f67c0dd14ff1b9458d82a790a4e8
#
_cell.length_a   1.000
_cell.length_b   1.000
_cell.length_c   1.000
_cell.angle_alpha   90.00
_cell.angle_beta   90.00
_cell.angle_gamma   90.00
#
_symmetry.space_group_name_H-M   'P 1'
#
loop_
_entity.id
_entity.type
_entity.pdbx_description
1 polymer ?
#
loop_
_entity_poly.entity_id
_entity_poly.type
_entity_poly.pdbx_seq_one_letter_code
_entity_poly.pdbx_strand_id
1 'polypeptide(L)'
;KALVSEIEKNGLKEEVQVVKTGCFGLCALGPIMIVYPEGTFYSMVKVEDIPEIVEEHLLKGRIVTRLVYQETVTDNGIKSLQDTAFYKKQHRVALRNCGVINPENIDEYIGEGGYQALAKVLTEMTPDDVIQTILDSGLRGRGGGGFPTGMKWKLARNIVKDADQKYVCCNADEGDPGAFMDRSVLEGDPHVVLEAMAIAGYAIGATQGYIYVRAEYPIAVERLEIAIKQAREYG
;
A
#
# COMPACT_ATOMS: atom_id res chain seq x y z
N LYS A 1 1.48 -19.91 -1.58
CA LYS A 1 1.45 -21.10 -2.49
C LYS A 1 0.64 -22.24 -1.87
N ALA A 2 0.96 -22.73 -0.66
CA ALA A 2 0.23 -23.81 0.00
C ALA A 2 -1.28 -23.53 0.11
N LEU A 3 -1.67 -22.35 0.59
CA LEU A 3 -3.08 -21.94 0.69
C LEU A 3 -3.80 -21.98 -0.66
N VAL A 4 -3.20 -21.41 -1.72
CA VAL A 4 -3.80 -21.42 -3.07
C VAL A 4 -3.99 -22.85 -3.56
N SER A 5 -2.97 -23.70 -3.38
CA SER A 5 -3.05 -25.11 -3.78
C SER A 5 -4.15 -25.87 -3.02
N GLU A 6 -4.32 -25.62 -1.72
CA GLU A 6 -5.35 -26.28 -0.92
C GLU A 6 -6.77 -25.78 -1.24
N ILE A 7 -6.92 -24.48 -1.57
CA ILE A 7 -8.18 -23.89 -2.06
C ILE A 7 -8.58 -24.52 -3.40
N GLU A 8 -7.64 -24.65 -4.34
CA GLU A 8 -7.90 -25.30 -5.64
C GLU A 8 -8.28 -26.77 -5.48
N LYS A 9 -7.58 -27.50 -4.64
CA LYS A 9 -7.85 -28.91 -4.32
C LYS A 9 -9.25 -29.14 -3.75
N ASN A 10 -9.76 -28.18 -2.97
CA ASN A 10 -11.10 -28.23 -2.38
C ASN A 10 -12.18 -27.57 -3.25
N GLY A 11 -11.87 -27.18 -4.49
CA GLY A 11 -12.84 -26.64 -5.44
C GLY A 11 -13.32 -25.21 -5.15
N LEU A 12 -12.61 -24.49 -4.27
CA LEU A 12 -12.99 -23.13 -3.80
C LEU A 12 -12.39 -22.00 -4.64
N LYS A 13 -11.75 -22.29 -5.77
CA LYS A 13 -10.99 -21.30 -6.56
C LYS A 13 -11.84 -20.10 -7.01
N GLU A 14 -13.11 -20.34 -7.35
CA GLU A 14 -14.03 -19.29 -7.83
C GLU A 14 -14.75 -18.57 -6.67
N GLU A 15 -14.64 -19.08 -5.45
CA GLU A 15 -15.34 -18.55 -4.28
C GLU A 15 -14.40 -17.80 -3.32
N VAL A 16 -13.11 -18.16 -3.33
CA VAL A 16 -12.12 -17.63 -2.39
C VAL A 16 -10.92 -17.03 -3.12
N GLN A 17 -10.75 -15.74 -2.98
CA GLN A 17 -9.60 -15.01 -3.48
C GLN A 17 -8.51 -14.91 -2.41
N VAL A 18 -7.27 -15.25 -2.77
CA VAL A 18 -6.09 -15.06 -1.91
C VAL A 18 -5.34 -13.80 -2.32
N VAL A 19 -5.40 -12.78 -1.48
CA VAL A 19 -4.70 -11.51 -1.69
C VAL A 19 -3.40 -11.50 -0.89
N LYS A 20 -2.28 -11.24 -1.55
CA LYS A 20 -0.97 -11.04 -0.91
C LYS A 20 -0.80 -9.56 -0.61
N THR A 21 -1.06 -9.15 0.59
CA THR A 21 -0.87 -7.77 1.01
C THR A 21 0.59 -7.44 1.33
N GLY A 22 0.91 -6.14 1.44
CA GLY A 22 2.18 -5.68 2.00
C GLY A 22 2.27 -5.90 3.52
N CYS A 23 3.45 -5.67 4.08
CA CYS A 23 3.66 -5.71 5.52
C CYS A 23 2.93 -4.56 6.22
N PHE A 24 2.21 -4.84 7.30
CA PHE A 24 1.57 -3.82 8.12
C PHE A 24 2.04 -3.80 9.59
N GLY A 25 3.29 -4.23 9.82
CA GLY A 25 4.01 -3.96 11.06
C GLY A 25 3.87 -5.01 12.16
N LEU A 26 3.17 -6.13 11.94
CA LEU A 26 2.99 -7.21 12.91
C LEU A 26 3.98 -8.37 12.72
N CYS A 27 5.25 -8.07 12.47
CA CYS A 27 6.28 -9.08 12.16
C CYS A 27 6.42 -10.16 13.23
N ALA A 28 6.24 -9.82 14.49
CA ALA A 28 6.32 -10.78 15.60
C ALA A 28 5.20 -11.84 15.59
N LEU A 29 4.10 -11.56 14.88
CA LEU A 29 2.93 -12.45 14.77
C LEU A 29 2.90 -13.21 13.44
N GLY A 30 3.89 -12.99 12.58
CA GLY A 30 3.95 -13.60 11.25
C GLY A 30 4.29 -15.09 11.25
N PRO A 31 3.88 -15.81 10.21
CA PRO A 31 2.95 -15.41 9.14
C PRO A 31 1.53 -15.19 9.66
N ILE A 32 0.87 -14.16 9.13
CA ILE A 32 -0.50 -13.81 9.49
C ILE A 32 -1.45 -14.02 8.31
N MET A 33 -2.72 -14.26 8.63
CA MET A 33 -3.81 -14.38 7.66
C MET A 33 -5.07 -13.72 8.22
N ILE A 34 -5.75 -12.95 7.40
CA ILE A 34 -7.07 -12.41 7.75
C ILE A 34 -8.09 -13.01 6.79
N VAL A 35 -9.16 -13.55 7.33
CA VAL A 35 -10.28 -14.10 6.54
C VAL A 35 -11.44 -13.13 6.63
N TYR A 36 -11.90 -12.66 5.49
CA TYR A 36 -13.07 -11.80 5.34
C TYR A 36 -14.28 -12.61 4.86
N PRO A 37 -15.53 -12.16 5.15
CA PRO A 37 -15.91 -10.85 5.70
C PRO A 37 -15.81 -10.71 7.23
N GLU A 38 -15.62 -11.78 7.99
CA GLU A 38 -15.66 -11.74 9.46
C GLU A 38 -14.46 -11.00 10.07
N GLY A 39 -13.37 -10.86 9.32
CA GLY A 39 -12.13 -10.25 9.81
C GLY A 39 -11.35 -11.15 10.77
N THR A 40 -11.54 -12.48 10.68
CA THR A 40 -10.84 -13.44 11.54
C THR A 40 -9.35 -13.35 11.36
N PHE A 41 -8.63 -12.99 12.43
CA PHE A 41 -7.19 -12.78 12.41
C PHE A 41 -6.42 -14.00 12.98
N TYR A 42 -5.78 -14.73 12.07
CA TYR A 42 -4.88 -15.83 12.41
C TYR A 42 -3.43 -15.35 12.48
N SER A 43 -2.70 -15.80 13.50
CA SER A 43 -1.28 -15.48 13.72
C SER A 43 -0.41 -16.73 13.73
N MET A 44 0.88 -16.57 13.41
CA MET A 44 1.89 -17.64 13.41
C MET A 44 1.47 -18.87 12.59
N VAL A 45 0.74 -18.65 11.49
CA VAL A 45 0.20 -19.71 10.63
C VAL A 45 1.33 -20.48 9.95
N LYS A 46 1.35 -21.79 10.11
CA LYS A 46 2.30 -22.68 9.46
C LYS A 46 1.68 -23.34 8.22
N VAL A 47 2.53 -23.92 7.38
CA VAL A 47 2.04 -24.65 6.19
C VAL A 47 1.15 -25.83 6.57
N GLU A 48 1.45 -26.48 7.69
CA GLU A 48 0.71 -27.60 8.23
C GLU A 48 -0.71 -27.24 8.71
N ASP A 49 -0.95 -25.96 9.02
CA ASP A 49 -2.26 -25.47 9.47
C ASP A 49 -3.22 -25.20 8.31
N ILE A 50 -2.70 -25.07 7.09
CA ILE A 50 -3.49 -24.66 5.92
C ILE A 50 -4.65 -25.61 5.61
N PRO A 51 -4.48 -26.96 5.60
CA PRO A 51 -5.60 -27.86 5.33
C PRO A 51 -6.74 -27.71 6.35
N GLU A 52 -6.41 -27.53 7.65
CA GLU A 52 -7.42 -27.32 8.69
C GLU A 52 -8.16 -25.99 8.50
N ILE A 53 -7.45 -24.90 8.18
CA ILE A 53 -8.08 -23.60 7.92
C ILE A 53 -9.03 -23.70 6.73
N VAL A 54 -8.64 -24.35 5.64
CA VAL A 54 -9.48 -24.48 4.43
C VAL A 54 -10.70 -25.34 4.76
N GLU A 55 -10.51 -26.50 5.39
CA GLU A 55 -11.61 -27.41 5.67
C GLU A 55 -12.59 -26.87 6.73
N GLU A 56 -12.08 -26.37 7.85
CA GLU A 56 -12.91 -25.93 8.96
C GLU A 56 -13.47 -24.51 8.73
N HIS A 57 -12.62 -23.56 8.34
CA HIS A 57 -13.08 -22.18 8.25
C HIS A 57 -13.69 -21.86 6.88
N LEU A 58 -12.99 -22.13 5.77
CA LEU A 58 -13.48 -21.73 4.46
C LEU A 58 -14.64 -22.60 3.96
N LEU A 59 -14.63 -23.91 4.21
CA LEU A 59 -15.70 -24.82 3.79
C LEU A 59 -16.87 -24.91 4.79
N LYS A 60 -16.56 -24.97 6.10
CA LYS A 60 -17.56 -25.27 7.12
C LYS A 60 -17.95 -24.06 7.97
N GLY A 61 -17.31 -22.88 7.78
CA GLY A 61 -17.57 -21.66 8.54
C GLY A 61 -17.18 -21.76 10.03
N ARG A 62 -16.31 -22.71 10.40
CA ARG A 62 -15.88 -22.93 11.78
C ARG A 62 -14.47 -22.40 11.99
N ILE A 63 -14.34 -21.37 12.80
CA ILE A 63 -13.05 -20.71 13.07
C ILE A 63 -12.10 -21.68 13.80
N VAL A 64 -10.84 -21.77 13.35
CA VAL A 64 -9.77 -22.54 13.98
C VAL A 64 -9.21 -21.76 15.17
N THR A 65 -9.87 -21.87 16.33
CA THR A 65 -9.64 -21.02 17.51
C THR A 65 -8.21 -21.04 18.03
N ARG A 66 -7.48 -22.16 17.88
CA ARG A 66 -6.07 -22.28 18.32
C ARG A 66 -5.12 -21.34 17.60
N LEU A 67 -5.47 -20.89 16.39
CA LEU A 67 -4.65 -20.01 15.54
C LEU A 67 -5.07 -18.54 15.65
N VAL A 68 -6.22 -18.27 16.27
CA VAL A 68 -6.72 -16.90 16.41
C VAL A 68 -5.84 -16.12 17.37
N TYR A 69 -5.49 -14.89 16.96
CA TYR A 69 -4.72 -13.99 17.81
C TYR A 69 -5.51 -13.64 19.09
N GLN A 70 -4.93 -13.90 20.25
CA GLN A 70 -5.65 -13.86 21.52
C GLN A 70 -6.22 -12.49 21.88
N GLU A 71 -5.56 -11.39 21.48
CA GLU A 71 -6.11 -10.04 21.73
C GLU A 71 -7.39 -9.75 20.93
N THR A 72 -7.68 -10.55 19.89
CA THR A 72 -8.90 -10.40 19.08
C THR A 72 -10.06 -11.25 19.60
N VAL A 73 -9.83 -12.10 20.60
CA VAL A 73 -10.85 -12.94 21.24
C VAL A 73 -11.46 -12.20 22.43
N THR A 74 -12.79 -12.12 22.49
CA THR A 74 -13.53 -11.56 23.62
C THR A 74 -14.66 -12.48 24.00
N ASP A 75 -15.24 -12.29 25.21
CA ASP A 75 -16.40 -13.04 25.68
C ASP A 75 -17.63 -12.93 24.74
N ASN A 76 -17.66 -11.88 23.91
CA ASN A 76 -18.75 -11.61 22.95
C ASN A 76 -18.39 -11.98 21.50
N GLY A 77 -17.26 -12.67 21.26
CA GLY A 77 -16.81 -13.06 19.92
C GLY A 77 -15.42 -12.55 19.55
N ILE A 78 -15.07 -12.68 18.25
CA ILE A 78 -13.77 -12.30 17.72
C ILE A 78 -13.82 -10.84 17.28
N LYS A 79 -12.87 -10.03 17.76
CA LYS A 79 -12.67 -8.66 17.31
C LYS A 79 -11.94 -8.62 15.98
N SER A 80 -12.19 -7.58 15.21
CA SER A 80 -11.39 -7.28 14.03
C SER A 80 -9.96 -6.87 14.41
N LEU A 81 -9.03 -6.94 13.44
CA LEU A 81 -7.65 -6.45 13.61
C LEU A 81 -7.62 -4.97 14.06
N GLN A 82 -8.56 -4.15 13.57
CA GLN A 82 -8.67 -2.72 13.89
C GLN A 82 -8.93 -2.45 15.37
N ASP A 83 -9.54 -3.41 16.08
CA ASP A 83 -9.87 -3.31 17.50
C ASP A 83 -8.74 -3.73 18.43
N THR A 84 -7.62 -4.25 17.88
CA THR A 84 -6.45 -4.62 18.69
C THR A 84 -5.82 -3.39 19.34
N ALA A 85 -5.19 -3.57 20.49
CA ALA A 85 -4.56 -2.49 21.27
C ALA A 85 -3.51 -1.71 20.44
N PHE A 86 -2.83 -2.39 19.52
CA PHE A 86 -1.86 -1.79 18.63
C PHE A 86 -2.53 -0.90 17.58
N TYR A 87 -3.49 -1.42 16.80
CA TYR A 87 -4.11 -0.67 15.70
C TYR A 87 -5.07 0.43 16.18
N LYS A 88 -5.77 0.20 17.27
CA LYS A 88 -6.67 1.21 17.85
C LYS A 88 -6.00 2.55 18.17
N LYS A 89 -4.68 2.53 18.40
CA LYS A 89 -3.87 3.73 18.66
C LYS A 89 -3.17 4.27 17.42
N GLN A 90 -3.32 3.63 16.25
CA GLN A 90 -2.69 4.04 14.99
C GLN A 90 -3.64 4.90 14.17
N HIS A 91 -3.11 5.99 13.63
CA HIS A 91 -3.76 6.76 12.58
C HIS A 91 -2.91 6.65 11.32
N ARG A 92 -3.23 5.67 10.48
CA ARG A 92 -2.45 5.37 9.27
C ARG A 92 -2.85 6.30 8.14
N VAL A 93 -1.94 7.18 7.72
CA VAL A 93 -2.12 8.07 6.55
C VAL A 93 -1.45 7.46 5.33
N ALA A 94 -0.13 7.28 5.36
CA ALA A 94 0.63 6.70 4.25
C ALA A 94 0.35 5.21 4.02
N LEU A 95 -0.01 4.47 5.06
CA LEU A 95 -0.30 3.03 5.01
C LEU A 95 -1.80 2.71 5.07
N ARG A 96 -2.67 3.69 4.73
CA ARG A 96 -4.13 3.51 4.87
C ARG A 96 -4.67 2.29 4.12
N ASN A 97 -4.19 2.06 2.91
CA ASN A 97 -4.62 0.96 2.04
C ASN A 97 -3.83 -0.34 2.26
N CYS A 98 -2.71 -0.29 3.01
CA CYS A 98 -1.89 -1.48 3.24
C CYS A 98 -2.65 -2.52 4.06
N GLY A 99 -2.81 -3.72 3.50
CA GLY A 99 -3.62 -4.80 4.08
C GLY A 99 -5.12 -4.68 3.82
N VAL A 100 -5.57 -3.65 3.08
CA VAL A 100 -6.96 -3.42 2.69
C VAL A 100 -7.18 -3.79 1.24
N ILE A 101 -6.36 -3.24 0.33
CA ILE A 101 -6.44 -3.49 -1.11
C ILE A 101 -5.46 -4.57 -1.56
N ASN A 102 -5.75 -5.18 -2.72
CA ASN A 102 -4.79 -5.95 -3.49
C ASN A 102 -3.85 -4.97 -4.23
N PRO A 103 -2.56 -4.89 -3.86
CA PRO A 103 -1.62 -3.95 -4.49
C PRO A 103 -1.28 -4.28 -5.95
N GLU A 104 -1.70 -5.46 -6.44
CA GLU A 104 -1.54 -5.91 -7.82
C GLU A 104 -2.81 -5.65 -8.67
N ASN A 105 -3.78 -4.88 -8.14
CA ASN A 105 -5.04 -4.57 -8.81
C ASN A 105 -5.38 -3.07 -8.71
N ILE A 106 -5.27 -2.37 -9.85
CA ILE A 106 -5.55 -0.94 -9.94
C ILE A 106 -7.03 -0.60 -9.63
N ASP A 107 -7.97 -1.49 -9.96
CA ASP A 107 -9.40 -1.25 -9.73
C ASP A 107 -9.72 -1.12 -8.23
N GLU A 108 -9.05 -1.90 -7.38
CA GLU A 108 -9.20 -1.78 -5.94
C GLU A 108 -8.63 -0.45 -5.42
N TYR A 109 -7.49 0.03 -5.96
CA TYR A 109 -6.96 1.35 -5.63
C TYR A 109 -7.92 2.46 -6.04
N ILE A 110 -8.50 2.39 -7.24
CA ILE A 110 -9.51 3.34 -7.73
C ILE A 110 -10.77 3.28 -6.85
N GLY A 111 -11.22 2.09 -6.46
CA GLY A 111 -12.38 1.89 -5.58
C GLY A 111 -12.23 2.58 -4.22
N GLU A 112 -11.02 2.64 -3.68
CA GLU A 112 -10.68 3.37 -2.44
C GLU A 112 -10.39 4.87 -2.66
N GLY A 113 -10.77 5.40 -3.81
CA GLY A 113 -10.63 6.82 -4.15
C GLY A 113 -9.26 7.19 -4.74
N GLY A 114 -8.48 6.19 -5.16
CA GLY A 114 -7.22 6.42 -5.87
C GLY A 114 -7.41 7.16 -7.20
N TYR A 115 -6.39 7.90 -7.60
CA TYR A 115 -6.34 8.77 -8.78
C TYR A 115 -7.36 9.93 -8.83
N GLN A 116 -8.24 10.07 -7.82
CA GLN A 116 -9.17 11.21 -7.75
C GLN A 116 -8.42 12.54 -7.58
N ALA A 117 -7.33 12.54 -6.80
CA ALA A 117 -6.52 13.74 -6.62
C ALA A 117 -5.81 14.14 -7.92
N LEU A 118 -5.28 13.16 -8.66
CA LEU A 118 -4.67 13.40 -9.98
C LEU A 118 -5.72 13.92 -10.98
N ALA A 119 -6.91 13.31 -11.03
CA ALA A 119 -8.00 13.78 -11.89
C ALA A 119 -8.36 15.25 -11.61
N LYS A 120 -8.53 15.59 -10.32
CA LYS A 120 -8.77 16.98 -9.91
C LYS A 120 -7.65 17.92 -10.35
N VAL A 121 -6.40 17.52 -10.14
CA VAL A 121 -5.23 18.31 -10.53
C VAL A 121 -5.22 18.58 -12.02
N LEU A 122 -5.50 17.58 -12.86
CA LEU A 122 -5.44 17.70 -14.30
C LEU A 122 -6.62 18.47 -14.91
N THR A 123 -7.78 18.46 -14.26
CA THR A 123 -9.02 19.05 -14.82
C THR A 123 -9.38 20.39 -14.21
N GLU A 124 -8.99 20.67 -12.96
CA GLU A 124 -9.49 21.82 -12.19
C GLU A 124 -8.39 22.77 -11.71
N MET A 125 -7.10 22.40 -11.80
CA MET A 125 -6.02 23.14 -11.17
C MET A 125 -4.90 23.48 -12.15
N THR A 126 -4.36 24.69 -12.02
CA THR A 126 -3.08 25.02 -12.67
C THR A 126 -1.91 24.46 -11.85
N PRO A 127 -0.72 24.26 -12.46
CA PRO A 127 0.47 23.85 -11.71
C PRO A 127 0.81 24.75 -10.51
N ASP A 128 0.54 26.04 -10.62
CA ASP A 128 0.78 26.99 -9.51
C ASP A 128 -0.23 26.82 -8.37
N ASP A 129 -1.50 26.49 -8.69
CA ASP A 129 -2.52 26.15 -7.69
C ASP A 129 -2.14 24.88 -6.90
N VAL A 130 -1.61 23.88 -7.61
CA VAL A 130 -1.11 22.65 -6.95
C VAL A 130 0.03 22.97 -5.99
N ILE A 131 1.01 23.76 -6.44
CA ILE A 131 2.14 24.17 -5.59
C ILE A 131 1.64 24.97 -4.38
N GLN A 132 0.69 25.88 -4.59
CA GLN A 132 0.13 26.68 -3.49
C GLN A 132 -0.61 25.80 -2.47
N THR A 133 -1.42 24.84 -2.96
CA THR A 133 -2.10 23.86 -2.10
C THR A 133 -1.12 23.10 -1.22
N ILE A 134 0.00 22.64 -1.78
CA ILE A 134 1.04 21.93 -1.02
C ILE A 134 1.77 22.86 -0.06
N LEU A 135 1.97 24.13 -0.40
CA LEU A 135 2.54 25.13 0.54
C LEU A 135 1.60 25.34 1.72
N ASP A 136 0.31 25.56 1.46
CA ASP A 136 -0.71 25.85 2.48
C ASP A 136 -0.94 24.65 3.41
N SER A 137 -0.79 23.42 2.89
CA SER A 137 -0.86 22.20 3.71
C SER A 137 0.26 22.07 4.74
N GLY A 138 1.36 22.78 4.56
CA GLY A 138 2.54 22.68 5.42
C GLY A 138 3.29 21.36 5.28
N LEU A 139 3.03 20.56 4.23
CA LEU A 139 3.70 19.28 3.99
C LEU A 139 5.21 19.45 3.90
N ARG A 140 5.94 18.60 4.61
CA ARG A 140 7.40 18.59 4.65
C ARG A 140 7.96 17.23 4.21
N GLY A 141 9.20 17.25 3.74
CA GLY A 141 9.96 16.03 3.43
C GLY A 141 10.11 15.14 4.67
N ARG A 142 10.10 13.84 4.45
CA ARG A 142 10.20 12.79 5.48
C ARG A 142 11.54 12.04 5.50
N GLY A 143 12.50 12.49 4.70
CA GLY A 143 13.86 11.94 4.66
C GLY A 143 14.83 12.56 5.68
N GLY A 144 14.32 13.12 6.79
CA GLY A 144 15.14 13.69 7.88
C GLY A 144 15.29 15.22 7.84
N GLY A 145 15.44 15.82 6.65
CA GLY A 145 15.68 17.27 6.51
C GLY A 145 14.46 18.17 6.74
N GLY A 146 13.24 17.61 6.62
CA GLY A 146 11.98 18.34 6.85
C GLY A 146 11.76 19.56 5.95
N PHE A 147 12.39 19.63 4.78
CA PHE A 147 12.26 20.77 3.88
C PHE A 147 10.80 20.88 3.37
N PRO A 148 10.22 22.11 3.30
CA PRO A 148 8.85 22.29 2.81
C PRO A 148 8.66 21.82 1.38
N THR A 149 7.76 20.84 1.18
CA THR A 149 7.56 20.18 -0.13
C THR A 149 7.10 21.17 -1.19
N GLY A 150 6.12 22.02 -0.89
CA GLY A 150 5.63 23.02 -1.84
C GLY A 150 6.71 24.03 -2.24
N MET A 151 7.60 24.40 -1.31
CA MET A 151 8.74 25.28 -1.62
C MET A 151 9.71 24.59 -2.58
N LYS A 152 10.00 23.31 -2.35
CA LYS A 152 10.84 22.49 -3.27
C LYS A 152 10.26 22.47 -4.68
N TRP A 153 8.94 22.24 -4.80
CA TRP A 153 8.27 22.23 -6.10
C TRP A 153 8.26 23.60 -6.77
N LYS A 154 8.02 24.68 -6.00
CA LYS A 154 8.08 26.05 -6.48
C LYS A 154 9.46 26.41 -7.03
N LEU A 155 10.52 26.04 -6.32
CA LEU A 155 11.89 26.22 -6.79
C LEU A 155 12.17 25.42 -8.06
N ALA A 156 11.82 24.14 -8.08
CA ALA A 156 12.02 23.28 -9.25
C ALA A 156 11.26 23.80 -10.50
N ARG A 157 10.06 24.36 -10.32
CA ARG A 157 9.28 24.96 -11.41
C ARG A 157 9.93 26.24 -11.93
N ASN A 158 10.40 27.14 -11.04
CA ASN A 158 10.79 28.50 -11.39
C ASN A 158 12.26 28.66 -11.76
N ILE A 159 13.17 27.94 -11.13
CA ILE A 159 14.63 28.12 -11.33
C ILE A 159 15.09 27.64 -12.70
N VAL A 160 14.37 26.67 -13.29
CA VAL A 160 14.78 26.05 -14.55
C VAL A 160 13.66 26.24 -15.58
N LYS A 161 13.34 27.50 -15.88
CA LYS A 161 12.30 27.82 -16.89
C LYS A 161 12.66 27.35 -18.30
N ASP A 162 13.95 27.29 -18.60
CA ASP A 162 14.48 27.00 -19.93
C ASP A 162 15.10 25.57 -20.01
N ALA A 163 14.80 24.68 -19.06
CA ALA A 163 15.26 23.30 -19.17
C ALA A 163 14.44 22.56 -20.21
N ASP A 164 15.14 21.92 -21.14
CA ASP A 164 14.53 21.07 -22.17
C ASP A 164 13.76 19.89 -21.56
N GLN A 165 14.19 19.42 -20.39
CA GLN A 165 13.61 18.27 -19.68
C GLN A 165 13.70 18.41 -18.16
N LYS A 166 12.61 18.11 -17.47
CA LYS A 166 12.58 17.94 -16.00
C LYS A 166 12.19 16.52 -15.63
N TYR A 167 12.62 16.10 -14.46
CA TYR A 167 12.43 14.75 -13.95
C TYR A 167 11.85 14.75 -12.54
N VAL A 168 11.02 13.75 -12.24
CA VAL A 168 10.62 13.41 -10.86
C VAL A 168 11.38 12.17 -10.45
N CYS A 169 12.21 12.27 -9.42
CA CYS A 169 12.91 11.15 -8.83
C CYS A 169 12.28 10.79 -7.48
N CYS A 170 11.67 9.63 -7.40
CA CYS A 170 11.26 9.03 -6.14
C CYS A 170 12.44 8.28 -5.54
N ASN A 171 13.00 8.84 -4.47
CA ASN A 171 14.02 8.12 -3.70
C ASN A 171 13.32 7.17 -2.73
N ALA A 172 13.31 5.90 -3.08
CA ALA A 172 12.80 4.80 -2.28
C ALA A 172 13.94 3.86 -1.82
N ASP A 173 15.15 4.41 -1.67
CA ASP A 173 16.30 3.73 -1.07
C ASP A 173 16.25 3.84 0.45
N GLU A 174 15.56 2.90 1.09
CA GLU A 174 15.42 2.81 2.54
C GLU A 174 16.59 2.04 3.13
N GLY A 175 17.74 2.73 3.26
CA GLY A 175 19.01 2.11 3.67
C GLY A 175 19.15 1.90 5.18
N ASP A 176 18.30 2.51 6.00
CA ASP A 176 18.42 2.45 7.47
C ASP A 176 17.97 1.08 8.01
N PRO A 177 18.85 0.35 8.74
CA PRO A 177 18.49 -0.96 9.29
C PRO A 177 17.30 -0.88 10.24
N GLY A 178 16.27 -1.69 9.97
CA GLY A 178 15.02 -1.70 10.76
C GLY A 178 13.96 -0.68 10.30
N ALA A 179 14.26 0.18 9.33
CA ALA A 179 13.27 1.02 8.67
C ALA A 179 12.60 0.23 7.52
N PHE A 180 11.26 0.18 7.54
CA PHE A 180 10.44 -0.54 6.55
C PHE A 180 9.20 0.22 6.12
N MET A 181 9.15 1.55 6.32
CA MET A 181 8.01 2.38 5.94
C MET A 181 7.88 2.47 4.42
N ASP A 182 8.95 2.83 3.72
CA ASP A 182 8.95 2.97 2.27
C ASP A 182 8.66 1.64 1.60
N ARG A 183 9.31 0.57 2.06
CA ARG A 183 9.02 -0.81 1.65
C ARG A 183 7.53 -1.14 1.79
N SER A 184 6.94 -0.81 2.94
CA SER A 184 5.53 -1.11 3.22
C SER A 184 4.59 -0.38 2.27
N VAL A 185 4.88 0.88 1.94
CA VAL A 185 4.10 1.64 0.95
C VAL A 185 4.25 1.01 -0.43
N LEU A 186 5.48 0.76 -0.90
CA LEU A 186 5.74 0.20 -2.22
C LEU A 186 5.13 -1.19 -2.42
N GLU A 187 5.16 -2.03 -1.37
CA GLU A 187 4.59 -3.36 -1.40
C GLU A 187 3.07 -3.38 -1.18
N GLY A 188 2.53 -2.41 -0.45
CA GLY A 188 1.12 -2.41 -0.04
C GLY A 188 0.21 -1.51 -0.86
N ASP A 189 0.77 -0.44 -1.46
CA ASP A 189 0.02 0.55 -2.25
C ASP A 189 0.95 1.26 -3.25
N PRO A 190 1.44 0.57 -4.29
CA PRO A 190 2.36 1.17 -5.26
C PRO A 190 1.71 2.29 -6.07
N HIS A 191 0.39 2.24 -6.28
CA HIS A 191 -0.34 3.24 -7.07
C HIS A 191 -0.36 4.62 -6.40
N VAL A 192 -0.37 4.71 -5.05
CA VAL A 192 -0.31 6.01 -4.37
C VAL A 192 1.00 6.75 -4.65
N VAL A 193 2.09 6.01 -4.84
CA VAL A 193 3.39 6.58 -5.22
C VAL A 193 3.35 7.10 -6.65
N LEU A 194 2.77 6.34 -7.59
CA LEU A 194 2.63 6.75 -9.00
C LEU A 194 1.74 7.99 -9.12
N GLU A 195 0.60 8.03 -8.43
CA GLU A 195 -0.29 9.20 -8.39
C GLU A 195 0.43 10.44 -7.86
N ALA A 196 1.15 10.30 -6.74
CA ALA A 196 1.92 11.41 -6.16
C ALA A 196 3.02 11.92 -7.11
N MET A 197 3.70 11.00 -7.81
CA MET A 197 4.72 11.37 -8.80
C MET A 197 4.11 12.06 -10.01
N ALA A 198 2.94 11.64 -10.49
CA ALA A 198 2.23 12.29 -11.60
C ALA A 198 1.80 13.72 -11.23
N ILE A 199 1.24 13.90 -10.01
CA ILE A 199 0.89 15.23 -9.48
C ILE A 199 2.13 16.12 -9.36
N ALA A 200 3.24 15.60 -8.83
CA ALA A 200 4.49 16.34 -8.74
C ALA A 200 5.03 16.71 -10.12
N GLY A 201 4.97 15.78 -11.08
CA GLY A 201 5.37 15.98 -12.47
C GLY A 201 4.60 17.13 -13.12
N TYR A 202 3.27 17.10 -13.01
CA TYR A 202 2.40 18.17 -13.48
C TYR A 202 2.78 19.52 -12.85
N ALA A 203 2.91 19.57 -11.52
CA ALA A 203 3.22 20.79 -10.78
C ALA A 203 4.55 21.44 -11.21
N ILE A 204 5.61 20.65 -11.42
CA ILE A 204 6.94 21.17 -11.76
C ILE A 204 7.21 21.24 -13.27
N GLY A 205 6.35 20.65 -14.10
CA GLY A 205 6.53 20.54 -15.54
C GLY A 205 7.50 19.43 -15.95
N ALA A 206 7.56 18.32 -15.19
CA ALA A 206 8.34 17.15 -15.55
C ALA A 206 7.49 16.16 -16.35
N THR A 207 8.10 15.51 -17.34
CA THR A 207 7.45 14.51 -18.20
C THR A 207 8.01 13.10 -18.02
N GLN A 208 9.04 12.96 -17.20
CA GLN A 208 9.70 11.69 -16.93
C GLN A 208 9.89 11.48 -15.42
N GLY A 209 9.48 10.31 -14.94
CA GLY A 209 9.68 9.85 -13.57
C GLY A 209 10.66 8.68 -13.46
N TYR A 210 11.40 8.61 -12.37
CA TYR A 210 12.24 7.49 -11.98
C TYR A 210 11.98 7.13 -10.54
N ILE A 211 11.96 5.83 -10.24
CA ILE A 211 11.84 5.31 -8.88
C ILE A 211 13.13 4.54 -8.57
N TYR A 212 13.86 4.99 -7.57
CA TYR A 212 15.08 4.34 -7.12
C TYR A 212 14.77 3.46 -5.92
N VAL A 213 14.79 2.13 -6.12
CA VAL A 213 14.45 1.11 -5.11
C VAL A 213 15.65 0.20 -4.89
N ARG A 214 15.86 -0.21 -3.65
CA ARG A 214 16.89 -1.17 -3.28
C ARG A 214 16.66 -2.53 -3.94
N ALA A 215 17.75 -3.18 -4.34
CA ALA A 215 17.72 -4.55 -4.88
C ALA A 215 17.21 -5.59 -3.86
N GLU A 216 17.30 -5.27 -2.55
CA GLU A 216 16.83 -6.11 -1.45
C GLU A 216 15.30 -6.11 -1.30
N TYR A 217 14.56 -5.28 -2.07
CA TYR A 217 13.11 -5.21 -2.07
C TYR A 217 12.48 -5.74 -3.37
N PRO A 218 12.71 -7.01 -3.75
CA PRO A 218 12.25 -7.54 -5.04
C PRO A 218 10.72 -7.50 -5.20
N ILE A 219 9.95 -7.68 -4.12
CA ILE A 219 8.49 -7.60 -4.15
C ILE A 219 8.04 -6.17 -4.45
N ALA A 220 8.70 -5.16 -3.90
CA ALA A 220 8.39 -3.76 -4.19
C ALA A 220 8.64 -3.43 -5.67
N VAL A 221 9.74 -3.92 -6.24
CA VAL A 221 10.06 -3.75 -7.67
C VAL A 221 8.98 -4.40 -8.54
N GLU A 222 8.65 -5.68 -8.29
CA GLU A 222 7.61 -6.42 -9.02
C GLU A 222 6.26 -5.67 -9.00
N ARG A 223 5.84 -5.20 -7.83
CA ARG A 223 4.56 -4.47 -7.68
C ARG A 223 4.56 -3.12 -8.36
N LEU A 224 5.67 -2.40 -8.32
CA LEU A 224 5.82 -1.15 -9.07
C LEU A 224 5.75 -1.38 -10.57
N GLU A 225 6.39 -2.43 -11.10
CA GLU A 225 6.32 -2.78 -12.52
C GLU A 225 4.88 -3.11 -12.94
N ILE A 226 4.15 -3.91 -12.14
CA ILE A 226 2.73 -4.20 -12.35
C ILE A 226 1.91 -2.90 -12.35
N ALA A 227 2.08 -2.06 -11.33
CA ALA A 227 1.34 -0.83 -11.19
C ALA A 227 1.60 0.17 -12.33
N ILE A 228 2.86 0.31 -12.77
CA ILE A 228 3.24 1.16 -13.91
C ILE A 228 2.58 0.65 -15.19
N LYS A 229 2.57 -0.68 -15.40
CA LYS A 229 1.91 -1.28 -16.55
C LYS A 229 0.42 -1.00 -16.53
N GLN A 230 -0.25 -1.28 -15.42
CA GLN A 230 -1.69 -1.04 -15.26
C GLN A 230 -2.05 0.43 -15.45
N ALA A 231 -1.31 1.36 -14.84
CA ALA A 231 -1.55 2.79 -15.00
C ALA A 231 -1.42 3.26 -16.47
N ARG A 232 -0.47 2.69 -17.22
CA ARG A 232 -0.32 2.98 -18.65
C ARG A 232 -1.43 2.38 -19.52
N GLU A 233 -1.98 1.24 -19.14
CA GLU A 233 -3.11 0.62 -19.85
C GLU A 233 -4.42 1.38 -19.65
N TYR A 234 -4.56 2.02 -18.49
CA TYR A 234 -5.72 2.88 -18.20
C TYR A 234 -5.63 4.27 -18.86
N GLY A 235 -4.44 4.74 -19.27
CA GLY A 235 -4.19 6.03 -19.92
C GLY A 235 -3.78 7.09 -18.92
#